data_168fe4e942bb5ae90b171bc0d471404e
#
_entry.id   168fe4e942bb5ae90b171bc0d471404e
#
_cell.length_a   1.000
_cell.length_b   1.000
_cell.length_c   1.000
_cell.angle_alpha   90.00
_cell.angle_beta   90.00
_cell.angle_gamma   90.00
#
_symmetry.space_group_name_H-M   'P 1'
#
loop_
_entity.id
_entity.type
_entity.pdbx_description
1 polymer ?
#
loop_
_entity_poly.entity_id
_entity_poly.type
_entity_poly.pdbx_seq_one_letter_code
_entity_poly.pdbx_strand_id
1 'polypeptide(L)'
;MLHLSHNGFRTIAHDRRGHMRSSQPWDGNDMDHYADDLAQLLELLDLNDVCLVGFSTGGGEVARYVGRHGTGRIARLALIGAVPPLMVQRPDNPDGVPREVFDAIRAGQLENRAQLYLDIPSGPFYGFNRTGATPSPGLIQSWFLQGMLGGHKNTYDSIAAFSETDFRDDLRKFDKPTLIIHGDDDQVVPIDVGGRASARLVPHATFIAYAGAPHGLTETHKDRVNADLLAFARGETVGH
;
A
#
# COMPACT_ATOMS: atom_id res chain seq x y z
N MET A 1 11.03 6.08 -6.32
CA MET A 1 12.37 6.25 -5.72
C MET A 1 13.31 7.12 -6.57
N LEU A 2 13.67 6.72 -7.80
CA LEU A 2 14.65 7.46 -8.62
C LEU A 2 14.33 8.95 -8.76
N HIS A 3 13.05 9.31 -8.99
CA HIS A 3 12.62 10.71 -9.09
C HIS A 3 12.92 11.50 -7.81
N LEU A 4 12.58 10.99 -6.64
CA LEU A 4 12.85 11.65 -5.36
C LEU A 4 14.35 11.74 -5.07
N SER A 5 15.11 10.69 -5.39
CA SER A 5 16.56 10.67 -5.25
C SER A 5 17.24 11.75 -6.11
N HIS A 6 16.82 11.91 -7.39
CA HIS A 6 17.30 12.98 -8.26
C HIS A 6 16.91 14.39 -7.78
N ASN A 7 15.93 14.49 -6.90
CA ASN A 7 15.49 15.75 -6.29
C ASN A 7 16.03 15.97 -4.88
N GLY A 8 17.11 15.27 -4.51
CA GLY A 8 17.89 15.52 -3.29
C GLY A 8 17.44 14.75 -2.05
N PHE A 9 16.51 13.79 -2.18
CA PHE A 9 16.10 12.96 -1.06
C PHE A 9 16.92 11.68 -0.97
N ARG A 10 17.33 11.28 0.23
CA ARG A 10 17.74 9.91 0.50
C ARG A 10 16.50 9.02 0.46
N THR A 11 16.43 8.07 -0.47
CA THR A 11 15.28 7.17 -0.64
C THR A 11 15.65 5.75 -0.27
N ILE A 12 14.84 5.13 0.59
CA ILE A 12 15.03 3.76 1.06
C ILE A 12 13.76 2.97 0.78
N ALA A 13 13.88 1.79 0.19
CA ALA A 13 12.83 0.80 0.10
C ALA A 13 13.39 -0.54 0.54
N HIS A 14 12.69 -1.20 1.45
CA HIS A 14 13.05 -2.53 1.91
C HIS A 14 12.09 -3.56 1.31
N ASP A 15 12.57 -4.78 1.16
CA ASP A 15 11.70 -5.92 0.91
C ASP A 15 11.13 -6.37 2.26
N ARG A 16 9.80 -6.42 2.40
CA ARG A 16 9.14 -6.89 3.62
C ARG A 16 9.53 -8.35 3.89
N ARG A 17 9.55 -8.77 5.18
CA ARG A 17 9.71 -10.19 5.49
C ARG A 17 8.77 -11.05 4.65
N GLY A 18 9.21 -12.23 4.26
CA GLY A 18 8.47 -13.13 3.39
C GLY A 18 8.47 -12.75 1.92
N HIS A 19 9.09 -11.63 1.52
CA HIS A 19 9.10 -11.11 0.15
C HIS A 19 10.53 -10.91 -0.38
N MET A 20 10.70 -11.21 -1.66
CA MET A 20 11.92 -10.97 -2.44
C MET A 20 13.22 -11.40 -1.72
N ARG A 21 14.13 -10.46 -1.41
CA ARG A 21 15.46 -10.71 -0.85
C ARG A 21 15.48 -10.81 0.67
N SER A 22 14.39 -10.42 1.33
CA SER A 22 14.28 -10.56 2.78
C SER A 22 14.05 -12.01 3.20
N SER A 23 14.33 -12.33 4.46
CA SER A 23 14.08 -13.65 5.03
C SER A 23 12.62 -14.06 4.86
N GLN A 24 12.40 -15.35 4.65
CA GLN A 24 11.07 -15.94 4.47
C GLN A 24 10.71 -16.81 5.68
N PRO A 25 10.43 -16.21 6.85
CA PRO A 25 10.12 -16.95 8.07
C PRO A 25 8.77 -17.66 7.93
N TRP A 26 8.61 -18.75 8.65
CA TRP A 26 7.35 -19.50 8.66
C TRP A 26 6.21 -18.71 9.30
N ASP A 27 6.50 -17.95 10.35
CA ASP A 27 5.54 -17.16 11.14
C ASP A 27 5.83 -15.66 11.07
N GLY A 28 4.93 -14.85 11.63
CA GLY A 28 5.08 -13.39 11.68
C GLY A 28 4.76 -12.68 10.35
N ASN A 29 3.87 -13.27 9.54
CA ASN A 29 3.40 -12.65 8.30
C ASN A 29 2.12 -11.84 8.56
N ASP A 30 2.18 -10.92 9.50
CA ASP A 30 1.10 -10.05 9.95
C ASP A 30 1.57 -8.60 10.08
N MET A 31 0.62 -7.68 10.23
CA MET A 31 0.91 -6.24 10.26
C MET A 31 1.71 -5.81 11.48
N ASP A 32 1.59 -6.51 12.60
CA ASP A 32 2.35 -6.18 13.82
C ASP A 32 3.84 -6.44 13.61
N HIS A 33 4.19 -7.60 13.06
CA HIS A 33 5.58 -7.93 12.74
C HIS A 33 6.15 -7.05 11.61
N TYR A 34 5.33 -6.71 10.59
CA TYR A 34 5.78 -5.79 9.52
C TYR A 34 6.11 -4.40 10.09
N ALA A 35 5.29 -3.89 10.99
CA ALA A 35 5.52 -2.62 11.66
C ALA A 35 6.75 -2.66 12.60
N ASP A 36 6.96 -3.77 13.30
CA ASP A 36 8.11 -3.96 14.17
C ASP A 36 9.43 -4.06 13.38
N ASP A 37 9.43 -4.73 12.22
CA ASP A 37 10.57 -4.77 11.30
C ASP A 37 10.90 -3.37 10.77
N LEU A 38 9.88 -2.60 10.39
CA LEU A 38 10.05 -1.22 9.94
C LEU A 38 10.64 -0.35 11.06
N ALA A 39 10.18 -0.51 12.30
CA ALA A 39 10.73 0.22 13.45
C ALA A 39 12.20 -0.11 13.68
N GLN A 40 12.56 -1.39 13.63
CA GLN A 40 13.95 -1.83 13.73
C GLN A 40 14.83 -1.28 12.61
N LEU A 41 14.31 -1.22 11.37
CA LEU A 41 15.02 -0.65 10.23
C LEU A 41 15.29 0.85 10.44
N LEU A 42 14.30 1.61 10.89
CA LEU A 42 14.46 3.04 11.18
C LEU A 42 15.46 3.28 12.29
N GLU A 43 15.46 2.46 13.33
CA GLU A 43 16.40 2.54 14.44
C GLU A 43 17.83 2.15 14.02
N LEU A 44 17.99 1.01 13.32
CA LEU A 44 19.28 0.49 12.88
C LEU A 44 20.01 1.46 11.95
N LEU A 45 19.27 2.16 11.10
CA LEU A 45 19.82 3.15 10.17
C LEU A 45 19.83 4.57 10.74
N ASP A 46 19.44 4.73 12.00
CA ASP A 46 19.26 6.01 12.71
C ASP A 46 18.54 7.07 11.86
N LEU A 47 17.40 6.66 11.30
CA LEU A 47 16.60 7.55 10.46
C LEU A 47 15.69 8.42 11.33
N ASN A 48 15.75 9.72 11.07
CA ASN A 48 14.92 10.74 11.71
C ASN A 48 14.34 11.65 10.63
N ASP A 49 13.28 12.39 10.94
CA ASP A 49 12.58 13.27 10.00
C ASP A 49 12.12 12.57 8.71
N VAL A 50 11.65 11.32 8.86
CA VAL A 50 11.29 10.46 7.74
C VAL A 50 9.95 10.87 7.13
N CYS A 51 9.89 10.98 5.80
CA CYS A 51 8.64 10.93 5.05
C CYS A 51 8.34 9.44 4.78
N LEU A 52 7.42 8.86 5.56
CA LEU A 52 7.08 7.45 5.46
C LEU A 52 5.94 7.25 4.45
N VAL A 53 6.20 6.48 3.40
CA VAL A 53 5.26 6.30 2.28
C VAL A 53 4.82 4.84 2.19
N GLY A 54 3.53 4.59 2.26
CA GLY A 54 2.94 3.26 2.12
C GLY A 54 2.00 3.15 0.92
N PHE A 55 2.30 2.22 0.01
CA PHE A 55 1.42 1.88 -1.11
C PHE A 55 0.66 0.58 -0.80
N SER A 56 -0.65 0.56 -1.06
CA SER A 56 -1.48 -0.64 -0.89
C SER A 56 -1.33 -1.26 0.51
N THR A 57 -0.93 -2.51 0.61
CA THR A 57 -0.58 -3.22 1.86
C THR A 57 0.47 -2.46 2.68
N GLY A 58 1.41 -1.77 2.03
CA GLY A 58 2.41 -0.93 2.71
C GLY A 58 1.80 0.23 3.49
N GLY A 59 0.63 0.72 3.07
CA GLY A 59 -0.12 1.70 3.86
C GLY A 59 -0.65 1.13 5.19
N GLY A 60 -0.99 -0.16 5.22
CA GLY A 60 -1.31 -0.87 6.46
C GLY A 60 -0.11 -0.98 7.40
N GLU A 61 1.08 -1.27 6.84
CA GLU A 61 2.32 -1.29 7.59
C GLU A 61 2.65 0.08 8.20
N VAL A 62 2.51 1.17 7.41
CA VAL A 62 2.68 2.55 7.89
C VAL A 62 1.69 2.87 9.00
N ALA A 63 0.41 2.53 8.84
CA ALA A 63 -0.61 2.78 9.84
C ALA A 63 -0.30 2.00 11.15
N ARG A 64 0.02 0.72 11.03
CA ARG A 64 0.37 -0.12 12.18
C ARG A 64 1.66 0.33 12.86
N TYR A 65 2.66 0.82 12.09
CA TYR A 65 3.86 1.42 12.67
C TYR A 65 3.50 2.61 13.57
N VAL A 66 2.70 3.55 13.07
CA VAL A 66 2.26 4.70 13.89
C VAL A 66 1.46 4.24 15.10
N GLY A 67 0.58 3.26 14.92
CA GLY A 67 -0.23 2.70 16.01
C GLY A 67 0.58 2.11 17.16
N ARG A 68 1.70 1.46 16.85
CA ARG A 68 2.56 0.73 17.82
C ARG A 68 3.76 1.53 18.30
N HIS A 69 4.40 2.28 17.43
CA HIS A 69 5.70 2.95 17.67
C HIS A 69 5.59 4.47 17.72
N GLY A 70 4.42 5.03 17.35
CA GLY A 70 4.24 6.48 17.32
C GLY A 70 4.96 7.16 16.16
N THR A 71 5.10 8.48 16.25
CA THR A 71 5.61 9.34 15.15
C THR A 71 6.92 10.06 15.50
N GLY A 72 7.64 9.63 16.54
CA GLY A 72 8.82 10.33 17.02
C GLY A 72 9.94 10.50 15.97
N ARG A 73 10.07 9.57 15.03
CA ARG A 73 11.06 9.62 13.92
C ARG A 73 10.46 10.12 12.61
N ILE A 74 9.17 10.43 12.58
CA ILE A 74 8.41 10.73 11.35
C ILE A 74 8.17 12.23 11.23
N ALA A 75 8.48 12.78 10.07
CA ALA A 75 8.14 14.14 9.70
C ALA A 75 6.81 14.22 8.93
N ARG A 76 6.53 13.23 8.05
CA ARG A 76 5.36 13.20 7.16
C ARG A 76 4.92 11.77 6.90
N LEU A 77 3.63 11.60 6.59
CA LEU A 77 3.01 10.31 6.26
C LEU A 77 2.34 10.38 4.88
N ALA A 78 2.52 9.39 4.04
CA ALA A 78 1.80 9.31 2.77
C ALA A 78 1.21 7.92 2.56
N LEU A 79 -0.08 7.85 2.24
CA LEU A 79 -0.82 6.64 1.92
C LEU A 79 -1.28 6.70 0.46
N ILE A 80 -0.91 5.71 -0.35
CA ILE A 80 -1.21 5.66 -1.78
C ILE A 80 -1.96 4.37 -2.09
N GLY A 81 -3.22 4.45 -2.56
CA GLY A 81 -4.05 3.28 -2.83
C GLY A 81 -4.07 2.29 -1.66
N ALA A 82 -4.04 2.80 -0.43
CA ALA A 82 -3.72 2.05 0.77
C ALA A 82 -4.92 1.28 1.34
N VAL A 83 -4.66 0.13 1.95
CA VAL A 83 -5.67 -0.77 2.53
C VAL A 83 -6.36 -0.26 3.82
N PRO A 84 -5.78 0.61 4.67
CA PRO A 84 -6.51 1.17 5.80
C PRO A 84 -7.78 1.94 5.38
N PRO A 85 -8.82 1.99 6.23
CA PRO A 85 -8.82 1.57 7.64
C PRO A 85 -9.15 0.10 7.89
N LEU A 86 -9.91 -0.56 7.02
CA LEU A 86 -10.29 -1.98 7.12
C LEU A 86 -10.89 -2.45 5.81
N MET A 87 -10.29 -3.48 5.21
CA MET A 87 -10.75 -3.98 3.91
C MET A 87 -11.98 -4.87 4.02
N VAL A 88 -11.96 -5.86 4.91
CA VAL A 88 -13.00 -6.89 4.96
C VAL A 88 -14.32 -6.36 5.48
N GLN A 89 -15.41 -6.77 4.83
CA GLN A 89 -16.77 -6.50 5.29
C GLN A 89 -17.04 -7.21 6.63
N ARG A 90 -17.56 -6.46 7.59
CA ARG A 90 -17.99 -6.95 8.92
C ARG A 90 -19.22 -6.15 9.36
N PRO A 91 -19.94 -6.57 10.43
CA PRO A 91 -21.07 -5.81 10.97
C PRO A 91 -20.74 -4.34 11.31
N ASP A 92 -19.49 -4.07 11.74
CA ASP A 92 -18.98 -2.74 12.05
C ASP A 92 -18.22 -2.07 10.88
N ASN A 93 -18.19 -2.71 9.71
CA ASN A 93 -17.65 -2.23 8.43
C ASN A 93 -18.51 -2.75 7.27
N PRO A 94 -19.79 -2.33 7.16
CA PRO A 94 -20.73 -2.91 6.19
C PRO A 94 -20.36 -2.60 4.73
N ASP A 95 -19.61 -1.51 4.48
CA ASP A 95 -19.18 -1.08 3.15
C ASP A 95 -17.86 -1.76 2.72
N GLY A 96 -17.29 -2.63 3.55
CA GLY A 96 -16.06 -3.36 3.27
C GLY A 96 -16.22 -4.35 2.10
N VAL A 97 -15.09 -4.84 1.62
CA VAL A 97 -15.06 -5.87 0.56
C VAL A 97 -15.51 -7.21 1.13
N PRO A 98 -16.42 -7.94 0.47
CA PRO A 98 -16.87 -9.24 0.93
C PRO A 98 -15.72 -10.21 1.20
N ARG A 99 -15.81 -11.00 2.27
CA ARG A 99 -14.77 -11.97 2.68
C ARG A 99 -14.44 -12.96 1.57
N GLU A 100 -15.45 -13.35 0.80
CA GLU A 100 -15.34 -14.30 -0.30
C GLU A 100 -14.32 -13.87 -1.37
N VAL A 101 -14.12 -12.56 -1.55
CA VAL A 101 -13.10 -12.02 -2.47
C VAL A 101 -11.70 -12.43 -2.01
N PHE A 102 -11.42 -12.28 -0.71
CA PHE A 102 -10.12 -12.65 -0.14
C PHE A 102 -9.92 -14.16 -0.08
N ASP A 103 -10.98 -14.91 0.18
CA ASP A 103 -10.96 -16.38 0.17
C ASP A 103 -10.70 -16.91 -1.25
N ALA A 104 -11.24 -16.26 -2.29
CA ALA A 104 -10.94 -16.59 -3.68
C ALA A 104 -9.46 -16.33 -4.03
N ILE A 105 -8.85 -15.26 -3.52
CA ILE A 105 -7.41 -15.00 -3.69
C ILE A 105 -6.58 -16.10 -3.00
N ARG A 106 -6.96 -16.51 -1.78
CA ARG A 106 -6.31 -17.65 -1.07
C ARG A 106 -6.43 -18.95 -1.86
N ALA A 107 -7.63 -19.25 -2.36
CA ALA A 107 -7.86 -20.43 -3.17
C ALA A 107 -7.03 -20.43 -4.46
N GLY A 108 -6.98 -19.30 -5.17
CA GLY A 108 -6.15 -19.15 -6.37
C GLY A 108 -4.66 -19.33 -6.11
N GLN A 109 -4.17 -18.87 -4.93
CA GLN A 109 -2.78 -19.12 -4.54
C GLN A 109 -2.47 -20.63 -4.33
N LEU A 110 -3.43 -21.41 -3.85
CA LEU A 110 -3.25 -22.84 -3.64
C LEU A 110 -3.45 -23.64 -4.94
N GLU A 111 -4.36 -23.21 -5.80
CA GLU A 111 -4.67 -23.89 -7.05
C GLU A 111 -3.59 -23.64 -8.12
N ASN A 112 -3.33 -22.37 -8.45
CA ASN A 112 -2.32 -21.97 -9.43
C ASN A 112 -1.84 -20.54 -9.17
N ARG A 113 -0.91 -20.39 -8.24
CA ARG A 113 -0.32 -19.11 -7.87
C ARG A 113 0.26 -18.35 -9.05
N ALA A 114 0.89 -19.04 -9.98
CA ALA A 114 1.52 -18.40 -11.14
C ALA A 114 0.47 -17.76 -12.05
N GLN A 115 -0.65 -18.45 -12.31
CA GLN A 115 -1.74 -17.89 -13.11
C GLN A 115 -2.41 -16.73 -12.39
N LEU A 116 -2.71 -16.87 -11.10
CA LEU A 116 -3.27 -15.77 -10.29
C LEU A 116 -2.41 -14.49 -10.39
N TYR A 117 -1.08 -14.65 -10.30
CA TYR A 117 -0.15 -13.54 -10.36
C TYR A 117 0.07 -12.96 -11.76
N LEU A 118 -0.38 -13.65 -12.81
CA LEU A 118 -0.50 -13.10 -14.16
C LEU A 118 -1.84 -12.38 -14.36
N ASP A 119 -2.93 -12.92 -13.80
CA ASP A 119 -4.28 -12.40 -14.01
C ASP A 119 -4.47 -11.03 -13.32
N ILE A 120 -3.98 -10.89 -12.08
CA ILE A 120 -4.10 -9.64 -11.30
C ILE A 120 -3.54 -8.44 -12.08
N PRO A 121 -2.26 -8.41 -12.49
CA PRO A 121 -1.70 -7.28 -13.23
C PRO A 121 -2.21 -7.17 -14.67
N SER A 122 -2.68 -8.27 -15.28
CA SER A 122 -3.29 -8.25 -16.62
C SER A 122 -4.67 -7.60 -16.66
N GLY A 123 -5.29 -7.42 -15.49
CA GLY A 123 -6.66 -6.91 -15.36
C GLY A 123 -6.76 -5.78 -14.34
N PRO A 124 -7.30 -6.05 -13.14
CA PRO A 124 -7.77 -5.02 -12.21
C PRO A 124 -6.66 -4.14 -11.63
N PHE A 125 -5.45 -4.65 -11.48
CA PHE A 125 -4.37 -3.91 -10.81
C PHE A 125 -3.97 -2.64 -11.56
N TYR A 126 -3.79 -2.75 -12.88
CA TYR A 126 -3.44 -1.62 -13.75
C TYR A 126 -4.63 -1.08 -14.55
N GLY A 127 -5.83 -1.61 -14.34
CA GLY A 127 -7.02 -1.25 -15.12
C GLY A 127 -6.97 -1.74 -16.57
N PHE A 128 -6.14 -2.74 -16.88
CA PHE A 128 -6.00 -3.27 -18.25
C PHE A 128 -7.24 -4.04 -18.72
N ASN A 129 -8.17 -4.34 -17.84
CA ASN A 129 -9.49 -4.90 -18.17
C ASN A 129 -10.54 -3.82 -18.56
N ARG A 130 -10.18 -2.54 -18.56
CA ARG A 130 -11.10 -1.46 -18.94
C ARG A 130 -11.15 -1.31 -20.46
N THR A 131 -12.31 -0.90 -20.98
CA THR A 131 -12.48 -0.63 -22.40
C THR A 131 -11.51 0.44 -22.87
N GLY A 132 -10.77 0.17 -23.94
CA GLY A 132 -9.78 1.07 -24.52
C GLY A 132 -8.41 1.06 -23.80
N ALA A 133 -8.25 0.29 -22.74
CA ALA A 133 -6.95 0.13 -22.11
C ALA A 133 -5.96 -0.59 -23.04
N THR A 134 -4.69 -0.20 -22.96
CA THR A 134 -3.60 -0.88 -23.67
C THR A 134 -2.72 -1.60 -22.65
N PRO A 135 -2.82 -2.94 -22.54
CA PRO A 135 -1.99 -3.71 -21.63
C PRO A 135 -0.50 -3.56 -21.91
N SER A 136 0.31 -3.41 -20.87
CA SER A 136 1.76 -3.38 -20.98
C SER A 136 2.35 -4.73 -20.55
N PRO A 137 2.83 -5.57 -21.48
CA PRO A 137 3.44 -6.86 -21.14
C PRO A 137 4.61 -6.72 -20.17
N GLY A 138 5.39 -5.64 -20.29
CA GLY A 138 6.51 -5.36 -19.39
C GLY A 138 6.09 -5.11 -17.95
N LEU A 139 5.01 -4.34 -17.72
CA LEU A 139 4.47 -4.12 -16.37
C LEU A 139 3.90 -5.41 -15.79
N ILE A 140 3.13 -6.17 -16.58
CA ILE A 140 2.56 -7.46 -16.17
C ILE A 140 3.67 -8.42 -15.74
N GLN A 141 4.70 -8.56 -16.58
CA GLN A 141 5.83 -9.46 -16.30
C GLN A 141 6.64 -9.00 -15.08
N SER A 142 6.86 -7.70 -14.92
CA SER A 142 7.57 -7.14 -13.75
C SER A 142 6.82 -7.43 -12.46
N TRP A 143 5.50 -7.21 -12.45
CA TRP A 143 4.65 -7.51 -11.30
C TRP A 143 4.65 -9.00 -10.95
N PHE A 144 4.48 -9.86 -11.97
CA PHE A 144 4.53 -11.31 -11.84
C PHE A 144 5.83 -11.79 -11.20
N LEU A 145 6.99 -11.37 -11.75
CA LEU A 145 8.29 -11.77 -11.24
C LEU A 145 8.50 -11.36 -9.79
N GLN A 146 8.12 -10.13 -9.42
CA GLN A 146 8.22 -9.65 -8.05
C GLN A 146 7.31 -10.46 -7.10
N GLY A 147 6.07 -10.74 -7.51
CA GLY A 147 5.14 -11.55 -6.74
C GLY A 147 5.64 -12.98 -6.52
N MET A 148 6.21 -13.60 -7.55
CA MET A 148 6.73 -14.97 -7.48
C MET A 148 7.97 -15.12 -6.59
N LEU A 149 8.71 -14.03 -6.33
CA LEU A 149 9.85 -14.01 -5.40
C LEU A 149 9.44 -14.01 -3.92
N GLY A 150 8.19 -13.77 -3.60
CA GLY A 150 7.68 -13.94 -2.23
C GLY A 150 7.55 -15.43 -1.87
N GLY A 151 7.77 -15.78 -0.60
CA GLY A 151 7.50 -17.14 -0.10
C GLY A 151 6.01 -17.48 -0.24
N HIS A 152 5.70 -18.71 -0.65
CA HIS A 152 4.30 -19.06 -0.92
C HIS A 152 3.42 -18.93 0.34
N LYS A 153 3.87 -19.50 1.47
CA LYS A 153 3.16 -19.33 2.74
C LYS A 153 3.09 -17.87 3.18
N ASN A 154 4.19 -17.12 3.04
CA ASN A 154 4.26 -15.72 3.45
C ASN A 154 3.26 -14.84 2.69
N THR A 155 3.17 -15.02 1.37
CA THR A 155 2.21 -14.28 0.54
C THR A 155 0.77 -14.75 0.78
N TYR A 156 0.56 -16.03 1.11
CA TYR A 156 -0.75 -16.56 1.51
C TYR A 156 -1.23 -15.94 2.83
N ASP A 157 -0.39 -15.95 3.87
CA ASP A 157 -0.71 -15.37 5.17
C ASP A 157 -0.93 -13.86 5.09
N SER A 158 -0.16 -13.17 4.22
CA SER A 158 -0.29 -11.71 4.04
C SER A 158 -1.68 -11.28 3.56
N ILE A 159 -2.47 -12.19 2.97
CA ILE A 159 -3.86 -11.89 2.58
C ILE A 159 -4.69 -11.54 3.81
N ALA A 160 -4.57 -12.30 4.90
CA ALA A 160 -5.23 -11.96 6.16
C ALA A 160 -4.67 -10.65 6.73
N ALA A 161 -3.35 -10.47 6.67
CA ALA A 161 -2.70 -9.28 7.20
C ALA A 161 -3.28 -8.00 6.59
N PHE A 162 -3.41 -7.89 5.27
CA PHE A 162 -3.91 -6.67 4.63
C PHE A 162 -5.44 -6.56 4.63
N SER A 163 -6.17 -7.68 4.67
CA SER A 163 -7.63 -7.66 4.52
C SER A 163 -8.37 -7.62 5.84
N GLU A 164 -7.86 -8.24 6.89
CA GLU A 164 -8.57 -8.47 8.15
C GLU A 164 -8.07 -7.59 9.32
N THR A 165 -6.90 -6.96 9.16
CA THR A 165 -6.37 -6.06 10.19
C THR A 165 -7.17 -4.77 10.25
N ASP A 166 -7.57 -4.39 11.46
CA ASP A 166 -8.24 -3.12 11.74
C ASP A 166 -7.21 -2.05 12.07
N PHE A 167 -7.16 -1.01 11.24
CA PHE A 167 -6.24 0.12 11.40
C PHE A 167 -6.94 1.40 11.86
N ARG A 168 -8.23 1.34 12.22
CA ARG A 168 -9.00 2.53 12.59
C ARG A 168 -8.39 3.28 13.77
N ASP A 169 -7.94 2.56 14.79
CA ASP A 169 -7.29 3.16 15.96
C ASP A 169 -5.86 3.63 15.66
N ASP A 170 -5.18 2.98 14.72
CA ASP A 170 -3.85 3.40 14.28
C ASP A 170 -3.92 4.72 13.53
N LEU A 171 -4.87 4.87 12.59
CA LEU A 171 -5.07 6.11 11.84
C LEU A 171 -5.42 7.30 12.73
N ARG A 172 -6.20 7.09 13.81
CA ARG A 172 -6.52 8.16 14.78
C ARG A 172 -5.30 8.72 15.52
N LYS A 173 -4.18 7.98 15.51
CA LYS A 173 -2.91 8.42 16.10
C LYS A 173 -2.02 9.21 15.14
N PHE A 174 -2.44 9.40 13.87
CA PHE A 174 -1.69 10.21 12.93
C PHE A 174 -1.73 11.68 13.38
N ASP A 175 -0.56 12.22 13.73
CA ASP A 175 -0.37 13.60 14.24
C ASP A 175 0.60 14.41 13.36
N LYS A 176 1.05 13.85 12.25
CA LYS A 176 1.96 14.51 11.30
C LYS A 176 1.22 14.90 10.03
N PRO A 177 1.75 15.87 9.26
CA PRO A 177 1.23 16.15 7.93
C PRO A 177 1.06 14.85 7.15
N THR A 178 -0.15 14.61 6.64
CA THR A 178 -0.51 13.36 5.99
C THR A 178 -1.07 13.63 4.59
N LEU A 179 -0.57 12.88 3.61
CA LEU A 179 -1.06 12.86 2.24
C LEU A 179 -1.75 11.51 1.97
N ILE A 180 -2.95 11.55 1.43
CA ILE A 180 -3.68 10.35 0.97
C ILE A 180 -3.99 10.53 -0.52
N ILE A 181 -3.39 9.68 -1.37
CA ILE A 181 -3.66 9.62 -2.80
C ILE A 181 -4.39 8.32 -3.12
N HIS A 182 -5.47 8.38 -3.88
CA HIS A 182 -6.22 7.19 -4.26
C HIS A 182 -6.83 7.33 -5.65
N GLY A 183 -6.77 6.26 -6.46
CA GLY A 183 -7.47 6.21 -7.72
C GLY A 183 -8.97 5.98 -7.54
N ASP A 184 -9.83 6.70 -8.27
CA ASP A 184 -11.27 6.50 -8.15
C ASP A 184 -11.81 5.33 -8.98
N ASP A 185 -10.95 4.73 -9.84
CA ASP A 185 -11.19 3.45 -10.54
C ASP A 185 -10.33 2.30 -9.97
N ASP A 186 -9.95 2.39 -8.70
CA ASP A 186 -9.22 1.32 -8.02
C ASP A 186 -10.15 0.13 -7.74
N GLN A 187 -9.91 -0.97 -8.48
CA GLN A 187 -10.69 -2.21 -8.40
C GLN A 187 -10.13 -3.20 -7.36
N VAL A 188 -8.97 -2.91 -6.78
CA VAL A 188 -8.30 -3.76 -5.79
C VAL A 188 -8.59 -3.27 -4.37
N VAL A 189 -8.43 -1.97 -4.15
CA VAL A 189 -8.79 -1.28 -2.92
C VAL A 189 -9.81 -0.19 -3.29
N PRO A 190 -11.11 -0.45 -3.21
CA PRO A 190 -12.11 0.55 -3.57
C PRO A 190 -11.90 1.85 -2.78
N ILE A 191 -11.93 2.99 -3.46
CA ILE A 191 -11.60 4.29 -2.87
C ILE A 191 -12.44 4.63 -1.63
N ASP A 192 -13.69 4.19 -1.59
CA ASP A 192 -14.61 4.43 -0.45
C ASP A 192 -14.24 3.60 0.77
N VAL A 193 -13.68 2.39 0.55
CA VAL A 193 -13.20 1.49 1.60
C VAL A 193 -11.83 1.93 2.13
N GLY A 194 -10.95 2.40 1.25
CA GLY A 194 -9.58 2.80 1.56
C GLY A 194 -9.44 4.32 1.78
N GLY A 195 -9.12 5.05 0.71
CA GLY A 195 -8.70 6.46 0.78
C GLY A 195 -9.71 7.40 1.42
N ARG A 196 -10.99 7.36 1.02
CA ARG A 196 -12.02 8.22 1.59
C ARG A 196 -12.32 7.89 3.04
N ALA A 197 -12.33 6.59 3.39
CA ALA A 197 -12.53 6.16 4.78
C ALA A 197 -11.36 6.57 5.66
N SER A 198 -10.11 6.43 5.19
CA SER A 198 -8.91 6.90 5.89
C SER A 198 -8.92 8.42 6.10
N ALA A 199 -9.30 9.20 5.09
CA ALA A 199 -9.39 10.65 5.19
C ALA A 199 -10.41 11.12 6.26
N ARG A 200 -11.51 10.37 6.45
CA ARG A 200 -12.45 10.66 7.54
C ARG A 200 -11.86 10.45 8.94
N LEU A 201 -10.91 9.52 9.08
CA LEU A 201 -10.24 9.23 10.35
C LEU A 201 -9.03 10.11 10.62
N VAL A 202 -8.47 10.71 9.57
CA VAL A 202 -7.33 11.63 9.62
C VAL A 202 -7.76 12.99 9.03
N PRO A 203 -8.55 13.79 9.73
CA PRO A 203 -9.22 14.99 9.16
C PRO A 203 -8.27 16.10 8.74
N HIS A 204 -7.02 16.09 9.18
CA HIS A 204 -5.98 17.03 8.76
C HIS A 204 -5.20 16.53 7.53
N ALA A 205 -5.51 15.35 7.00
CA ALA A 205 -4.84 14.84 5.81
C ALA A 205 -5.26 15.61 4.55
N THR A 206 -4.31 15.86 3.66
CA THR A 206 -4.58 16.24 2.28
C THR A 206 -5.01 14.99 1.51
N PHE A 207 -6.27 14.93 1.09
CA PHE A 207 -6.80 13.82 0.30
C PHE A 207 -6.94 14.22 -1.17
N ILE A 208 -6.38 13.39 -2.07
CA ILE A 208 -6.44 13.61 -3.52
C ILE A 208 -6.96 12.34 -4.20
N ALA A 209 -8.12 12.45 -4.83
CA ALA A 209 -8.63 11.42 -5.73
C ALA A 209 -8.05 11.63 -7.15
N TYR A 210 -7.49 10.58 -7.72
CA TYR A 210 -7.02 10.59 -9.10
C TYR A 210 -8.08 10.03 -10.02
N ALA A 211 -8.68 10.90 -10.84
CA ALA A 211 -9.76 10.53 -11.75
C ALA A 211 -9.33 9.47 -12.76
N GLY A 212 -10.08 8.36 -12.83
CA GLY A 212 -9.83 7.23 -13.73
C GLY A 212 -8.59 6.39 -13.39
N ALA A 213 -7.90 6.68 -12.29
CA ALA A 213 -6.69 5.95 -11.94
C ALA A 213 -7.03 4.59 -11.32
N PRO A 214 -6.37 3.50 -11.77
CA PRO A 214 -6.47 2.17 -11.19
C PRO A 214 -5.59 2.03 -9.93
N HIS A 215 -5.57 0.83 -9.33
CA HIS A 215 -4.70 0.53 -8.18
C HIS A 215 -3.22 0.79 -8.46
N GLY A 216 -2.73 0.38 -9.62
CA GLY A 216 -1.35 0.56 -10.04
C GLY A 216 -0.99 1.98 -10.49
N LEU A 217 -1.60 3.01 -9.89
CA LEU A 217 -1.42 4.42 -10.25
C LEU A 217 0.04 4.91 -10.15
N THR A 218 0.86 4.27 -9.34
CA THR A 218 2.29 4.56 -9.24
C THR A 218 3.06 4.32 -10.54
N GLU A 219 2.49 3.52 -11.46
CA GLU A 219 3.02 3.27 -12.78
C GLU A 219 2.18 3.98 -13.87
N THR A 220 0.86 3.84 -13.81
CA THR A 220 -0.04 4.40 -14.84
C THR A 220 -0.16 5.92 -14.77
N HIS A 221 0.02 6.51 -13.58
CA HIS A 221 -0.04 7.95 -13.31
C HIS A 221 1.25 8.46 -12.64
N LYS A 222 2.39 7.80 -12.93
CA LYS A 222 3.68 8.00 -12.25
C LYS A 222 4.14 9.45 -12.20
N ASP A 223 3.94 10.21 -13.26
CA ASP A 223 4.45 11.60 -13.32
C ASP A 223 3.69 12.50 -12.32
N ARG A 224 2.38 12.31 -12.21
CA ARG A 224 1.56 13.01 -11.23
C ARG A 224 1.86 12.56 -9.81
N VAL A 225 1.95 11.25 -9.56
CA VAL A 225 2.33 10.71 -8.24
C VAL A 225 3.71 11.22 -7.82
N ASN A 226 4.67 11.26 -8.73
CA ASN A 226 6.00 11.78 -8.47
C ASN A 226 5.99 13.27 -8.11
N ALA A 227 5.21 14.08 -8.83
CA ALA A 227 5.09 15.52 -8.57
C ALA A 227 4.42 15.78 -7.20
N ASP A 228 3.30 15.12 -6.92
CA ASP A 228 2.55 15.29 -5.68
C ASP A 228 3.37 14.80 -4.46
N LEU A 229 4.06 13.65 -4.57
CA LEU A 229 4.93 13.16 -3.51
C LEU A 229 6.14 14.08 -3.27
N LEU A 230 6.73 14.62 -4.33
CA LEU A 230 7.87 15.52 -4.21
C LEU A 230 7.47 16.83 -3.52
N ALA A 231 6.36 17.44 -3.95
CA ALA A 231 5.81 18.65 -3.32
C ALA A 231 5.49 18.39 -1.84
N PHE A 232 4.82 17.28 -1.54
CA PHE A 232 4.51 16.89 -0.16
C PHE A 232 5.77 16.68 0.69
N ALA A 233 6.77 15.96 0.17
CA ALA A 233 8.03 15.72 0.89
C ALA A 233 8.78 17.03 1.21
N ARG A 234 8.67 18.04 0.34
CA ARG A 234 9.23 19.38 0.55
C ARG A 234 8.40 20.27 1.50
N GLY A 235 7.18 19.86 1.83
CA GLY A 235 6.24 20.70 2.60
C GLY A 235 5.55 21.77 1.77
N GLU A 236 5.51 21.60 0.47
CA GLU A 236 4.82 22.44 -0.50
C GLU A 236 3.33 22.03 -0.62
N THR A 237 2.50 22.90 -1.20
CA THR A 237 1.09 22.57 -1.46
C THR A 237 0.98 21.48 -2.52
N VAL A 238 0.09 20.52 -2.29
CA VAL A 238 -0.18 19.40 -3.20
C VAL A 238 -1.56 19.56 -3.82
N GLY A 239 -1.77 19.08 -5.03
CA GLY A 239 -3.11 19.00 -5.64
C GLY A 239 -3.39 20.14 -6.63
N HIS A 240 -2.52 20.37 -7.57
CA HIS A 240 -2.77 21.22 -8.74
C HIS A 240 -3.25 20.42 -9.94
#